data_cee8e4d2ba91d92860ff6f3b86f1d1e0
#
_entry.id   cee8e4d2ba91d92860ff6f3b86f1d1e0
#
_cell.length_a   1.000
_cell.length_b   1.000
_cell.length_c   1.000
_cell.angle_alpha   90.00
_cell.angle_beta   90.00
_cell.angle_gamma   90.00
#
_symmetry.space_group_name_H-M   'P 1'
#
loop_
_entity.id
_entity.type
_entity.pdbx_description
1 polymer ?
#
loop_
_entity_poly.entity_id
_entity_poly.type
_entity_poly.pdbx_seq_one_letter_code
_entity_poly.pdbx_strand_id
1 'polypeptide(L)'
;RLADVYVQAAKFGTQSFVNVDVDVSLSAQTAQLGFASQRLTGSGATLEIRGPDGVITLSFPACATTVEMAAAINQQIDATGISAIPSGAAGVSGMRFNSRDYGSDAFVSVAKIPPFSSFTLVNRAGQTDTHTNGRDAVATVNGIAATADGLELSFSSSLLKVEVVLATAFGNGSLGLTGTTGT
;
A
#
# COMPACT_ATOMS: atom_id res chain seq x y z
N ARG A 1 15.53 -4.82 -4.87
CA ARG A 1 16.56 -3.89 -4.37
C ARG A 1 16.17 -3.46 -2.97
N LEU A 2 17.15 -3.31 -2.08
CA LEU A 2 16.97 -2.72 -0.77
C LEU A 2 17.02 -1.20 -0.93
N ALA A 3 16.19 -0.47 -0.16
CA ALA A 3 16.26 0.98 -0.09
C ALA A 3 17.31 1.39 0.93
N ASP A 4 17.25 0.78 2.14
CA ASP A 4 18.16 1.05 3.23
C ASP A 4 18.41 -0.20 4.07
N VAL A 5 19.56 -0.25 4.77
CA VAL A 5 19.94 -1.32 5.71
C VAL A 5 20.58 -0.69 6.94
N TYR A 6 20.00 -0.94 8.10
CA TYR A 6 20.50 -0.46 9.38
C TYR A 6 20.95 -1.65 10.24
N VAL A 7 22.26 -1.80 10.41
CA VAL A 7 22.81 -2.84 11.29
C VAL A 7 22.89 -2.27 12.71
N GLN A 8 22.03 -2.75 13.60
CA GLN A 8 22.01 -2.31 15.00
C GLN A 8 23.04 -3.04 15.85
N ALA A 9 23.28 -4.31 15.58
CA ALA A 9 24.30 -5.11 16.25
C ALA A 9 24.75 -6.29 15.37
N ALA A 10 26.06 -6.53 15.37
CA ALA A 10 26.64 -7.72 14.74
C ALA A 10 27.79 -8.25 15.62
N LYS A 11 27.79 -9.56 15.88
CA LYS A 11 28.87 -10.24 16.61
C LYS A 11 29.65 -11.09 15.60
N PHE A 12 30.85 -10.64 15.27
CA PHE A 12 31.67 -11.28 14.24
C PHE A 12 32.42 -12.52 14.77
N GLY A 13 32.59 -12.65 16.10
CA GLY A 13 33.41 -13.74 16.67
C GLY A 13 34.84 -13.69 16.12
N THR A 14 35.25 -14.77 15.48
CA THR A 14 36.58 -14.89 14.80
C THR A 14 36.51 -14.57 13.31
N GLN A 15 35.32 -14.23 12.78
CA GLN A 15 35.11 -13.90 11.36
C GLN A 15 35.25 -12.41 11.12
N SER A 16 35.78 -12.04 9.94
CA SER A 16 35.95 -10.63 9.54
C SER A 16 34.67 -10.03 8.93
N PHE A 17 33.69 -10.85 8.57
CA PHE A 17 32.41 -10.42 7.98
C PHE A 17 31.29 -11.40 8.33
N VAL A 18 30.04 -10.94 8.26
CA VAL A 18 28.82 -11.70 8.35
C VAL A 18 28.00 -11.48 7.09
N ASN A 19 27.71 -12.53 6.35
CA ASN A 19 26.80 -12.44 5.21
C ASN A 19 25.36 -12.22 5.70
N VAL A 20 24.66 -11.30 5.06
CA VAL A 20 23.23 -11.06 5.28
C VAL A 20 22.52 -11.33 3.95
N ASP A 21 21.82 -12.43 3.90
CA ASP A 21 21.02 -12.83 2.75
C ASP A 21 19.54 -12.58 3.05
N VAL A 22 18.88 -11.74 2.24
CA VAL A 22 17.48 -11.37 2.42
C VAL A 22 16.68 -11.89 1.24
N ASP A 23 15.80 -12.85 1.52
CA ASP A 23 14.88 -13.41 0.52
C ASP A 23 13.44 -12.93 0.80
N VAL A 24 12.84 -12.27 -0.18
CA VAL A 24 11.46 -11.76 -0.10
C VAL A 24 10.54 -12.68 -0.89
N SER A 25 9.75 -13.47 -0.19
CA SER A 25 8.81 -14.43 -0.78
C SER A 25 7.47 -13.78 -1.16
N LEU A 26 7.09 -12.70 -0.48
CA LEU A 26 5.85 -11.96 -0.74
C LEU A 26 6.08 -10.46 -0.58
N SER A 27 5.70 -9.69 -1.60
CA SER A 27 5.85 -8.24 -1.57
C SER A 27 4.78 -7.57 -0.70
N ALA A 28 5.16 -6.48 -0.02
CA ALA A 28 4.20 -5.59 0.63
C ALA A 28 3.23 -4.99 -0.40
N GLN A 29 2.04 -4.64 0.04
CA GLN A 29 1.03 -3.99 -0.81
C GLN A 29 0.34 -2.86 -0.06
N THR A 30 0.04 -1.79 -0.80
CA THR A 30 -0.90 -0.76 -0.36
C THR A 30 -2.33 -1.31 -0.35
N ALA A 31 -3.18 -0.78 0.51
CA ALA A 31 -4.62 -0.98 0.41
C ALA A 31 -5.15 -0.35 -0.89
N GLN A 32 -6.12 -1.00 -1.55
CA GLN A 32 -6.65 -0.49 -2.82
C GLN A 32 -8.11 -0.84 -3.03
N LEU A 33 -8.93 0.19 -3.33
CA LEU A 33 -10.30 0.05 -3.83
C LEU A 33 -10.40 0.66 -5.23
N GLY A 34 -11.17 0.06 -6.12
CA GLY A 34 -11.41 0.53 -7.47
C GLY A 34 -12.87 0.92 -7.70
N PHE A 35 -13.10 2.09 -8.33
CA PHE A 35 -14.37 2.49 -8.89
C PHE A 35 -14.32 2.30 -10.40
N ALA A 36 -15.09 1.37 -10.94
CA ALA A 36 -14.95 0.92 -12.33
C ALA A 36 -15.50 1.90 -13.39
N SER A 37 -16.33 2.87 -12.99
CA SER A 37 -16.90 3.85 -13.92
C SER A 37 -15.98 5.07 -14.09
N GLN A 38 -16.09 5.73 -15.24
CA GLN A 38 -15.31 6.94 -15.55
C GLN A 38 -15.94 8.23 -15.00
N ARG A 39 -17.19 8.17 -14.57
CA ARG A 39 -17.97 9.27 -13.97
C ARG A 39 -19.05 8.74 -13.06
N LEU A 40 -19.55 9.61 -12.21
CA LEU A 40 -20.76 9.33 -11.46
C LEU A 40 -21.97 9.33 -12.39
N THR A 41 -22.92 8.43 -12.13
CA THR A 41 -24.21 8.38 -12.80
C THR A 41 -25.31 8.79 -11.81
N GLY A 42 -26.35 9.46 -12.29
CA GLY A 42 -27.48 9.89 -11.45
C GLY A 42 -27.22 11.22 -10.72
N SER A 43 -27.67 11.34 -9.48
CA SER A 43 -27.76 12.59 -8.73
C SER A 43 -26.48 13.06 -8.01
N GLY A 44 -25.34 12.48 -8.30
CA GLY A 44 -24.09 12.76 -7.59
C GLY A 44 -23.82 11.80 -6.43
N ALA A 45 -22.79 12.04 -5.63
CA ALA A 45 -22.45 11.19 -4.49
C ALA A 45 -21.80 12.00 -3.36
N THR A 46 -22.14 11.67 -2.12
CA THR A 46 -21.36 12.07 -0.96
C THR A 46 -20.63 10.83 -0.42
N LEU A 47 -19.33 10.92 -0.34
CA LEU A 47 -18.46 9.84 0.07
C LEU A 47 -17.79 10.19 1.40
N GLU A 48 -17.83 9.27 2.35
CA GLU A 48 -16.95 9.27 3.50
C GLU A 48 -15.72 8.45 3.13
N ILE A 49 -14.55 9.06 3.16
CA ILE A 49 -13.26 8.44 2.86
C ILE A 49 -12.45 8.41 4.13
N ARG A 50 -12.05 7.22 4.52
CA ARG A 50 -11.27 6.97 5.74
C ARG A 50 -10.01 6.20 5.41
N GLY A 51 -8.89 6.68 5.92
CA GLY A 51 -7.60 6.03 5.87
C GLY A 51 -6.87 6.11 7.20
N PRO A 52 -5.60 5.69 7.26
CA PRO A 52 -4.82 5.65 8.50
C PRO A 52 -4.73 7.00 9.22
N ASP A 53 -4.63 8.10 8.47
CA ASP A 53 -4.41 9.45 9.03
C ASP A 53 -5.72 10.15 9.44
N GLY A 54 -6.88 9.67 8.99
CA GLY A 54 -8.16 10.24 9.37
C GLY A 54 -9.31 9.99 8.42
N VAL A 55 -10.36 10.81 8.56
CA VAL A 55 -11.60 10.70 7.81
C VAL A 55 -12.05 12.05 7.26
N ILE A 56 -12.54 12.04 6.02
CA ILE A 56 -13.15 13.20 5.37
C ILE A 56 -14.48 12.83 4.73
N THR A 57 -15.30 13.84 4.48
CA THR A 57 -16.53 13.70 3.69
C THR A 57 -16.45 14.65 2.49
N LEU A 58 -16.61 14.10 1.28
CA LEU A 58 -16.62 14.87 0.03
C LEU A 58 -17.91 14.64 -0.71
N SER A 59 -18.50 15.72 -1.22
CA SER A 59 -19.71 15.70 -2.06
C SER A 59 -19.36 16.03 -3.51
N PHE A 60 -19.82 15.18 -4.41
CA PHE A 60 -19.59 15.31 -5.84
C PHE A 60 -20.92 15.50 -6.57
N PRO A 61 -21.00 16.45 -7.52
CA PRO A 61 -22.21 16.65 -8.31
C PRO A 61 -22.51 15.48 -9.25
N ALA A 62 -23.72 15.49 -9.81
CA ALA A 62 -24.06 14.56 -10.89
C ALA A 62 -23.07 14.65 -12.05
N CYS A 63 -22.73 13.52 -12.63
CA CYS A 63 -21.80 13.40 -13.75
C CYS A 63 -20.35 13.83 -13.45
N ALA A 64 -19.98 14.03 -12.17
CA ALA A 64 -18.59 14.29 -11.81
C ALA A 64 -17.67 13.19 -12.38
N THR A 65 -16.60 13.60 -13.03
CA THR A 65 -15.63 12.71 -13.64
C THR A 65 -14.67 12.17 -12.59
N THR A 66 -14.05 11.02 -12.88
CA THR A 66 -13.02 10.46 -11.99
C THR A 66 -11.80 11.37 -11.85
N VAL A 67 -11.52 12.22 -12.83
CA VAL A 67 -10.44 13.22 -12.77
C VAL A 67 -10.75 14.29 -11.71
N GLU A 68 -11.98 14.84 -11.73
CA GLU A 68 -12.43 15.82 -10.74
C GLU A 68 -12.48 15.22 -9.33
N MET A 69 -13.02 14.00 -9.22
CA MET A 69 -13.06 13.28 -7.94
C MET A 69 -11.65 13.01 -7.39
N ALA A 70 -10.74 12.50 -8.22
CA ALA A 70 -9.37 12.24 -7.80
C ALA A 70 -8.64 13.52 -7.39
N ALA A 71 -8.85 14.63 -8.10
CA ALA A 71 -8.24 15.91 -7.74
C ALA A 71 -8.70 16.37 -6.34
N ALA A 72 -10.00 16.28 -6.04
CA ALA A 72 -10.54 16.64 -4.73
C ALA A 72 -10.02 15.72 -3.60
N ILE A 73 -9.92 14.42 -3.86
CA ILE A 73 -9.40 13.45 -2.90
C ILE A 73 -7.92 13.70 -2.62
N ASN A 74 -7.13 13.93 -3.66
CA ASN A 74 -5.68 14.15 -3.54
C ASN A 74 -5.33 15.46 -2.81
N GLN A 75 -6.23 16.45 -2.80
CA GLN A 75 -6.08 17.64 -1.95
C GLN A 75 -6.17 17.32 -0.45
N GLN A 76 -6.72 16.18 -0.09
CA GLN A 76 -6.92 15.73 1.29
C GLN A 76 -6.03 14.56 1.69
N ILE A 77 -4.96 14.32 0.94
CA ILE A 77 -4.07 13.18 1.17
C ILE A 77 -3.41 13.23 2.54
N ASP A 78 -3.02 14.42 3.00
CA ASP A 78 -2.39 14.60 4.32
C ASP A 78 -3.38 14.43 5.49
N ALA A 79 -4.67 14.55 5.22
CA ALA A 79 -5.71 14.35 6.23
C ALA A 79 -6.20 12.92 6.32
N THR A 80 -5.96 12.11 5.30
CA THR A 80 -6.51 10.75 5.22
C THR A 80 -5.47 9.67 4.97
N GLY A 81 -4.32 10.01 4.42
CA GLY A 81 -3.35 9.04 3.90
C GLY A 81 -3.82 8.33 2.62
N ILE A 82 -4.89 8.83 1.96
CA ILE A 82 -5.47 8.20 0.77
C ILE A 82 -5.19 9.06 -0.45
N SER A 83 -4.65 8.42 -1.49
CA SER A 83 -4.50 8.99 -2.82
C SER A 83 -5.51 8.37 -3.81
N ALA A 84 -5.88 9.13 -4.83
CA ALA A 84 -6.73 8.66 -5.91
C ALA A 84 -6.04 8.81 -7.26
N ILE A 85 -6.09 7.74 -8.06
CA ILE A 85 -5.58 7.69 -9.43
C ILE A 85 -6.79 7.66 -10.38
N PRO A 86 -7.00 8.69 -11.22
CA PRO A 86 -8.16 8.77 -12.08
C PRO A 86 -8.02 7.87 -13.31
N SER A 87 -9.14 7.63 -14.01
CA SER A 87 -9.15 6.97 -15.30
C SER A 87 -8.34 7.75 -16.34
N GLY A 88 -7.68 7.00 -17.23
CA GLY A 88 -6.75 7.59 -18.21
C GLY A 88 -5.29 7.59 -17.78
N ALA A 89 -4.98 7.42 -16.50
CA ALA A 89 -3.64 7.07 -16.06
C ALA A 89 -3.31 5.64 -16.48
N ALA A 90 -2.03 5.33 -16.70
CA ALA A 90 -1.60 4.02 -17.18
C ALA A 90 -2.15 2.87 -16.32
N GLY A 91 -2.87 1.93 -16.96
CA GLY A 91 -3.44 0.75 -16.31
C GLY A 91 -4.64 1.00 -15.40
N VAL A 92 -5.27 2.17 -15.45
CA VAL A 92 -6.45 2.49 -14.63
C VAL A 92 -7.70 2.60 -15.52
N SER A 93 -8.67 1.71 -15.27
CA SER A 93 -10.04 1.86 -15.77
C SER A 93 -10.91 2.39 -14.63
N GLY A 94 -11.52 3.57 -14.81
CA GLY A 94 -12.24 4.24 -13.73
C GLY A 94 -11.29 4.97 -12.75
N MET A 95 -11.46 4.82 -11.46
CA MET A 95 -10.63 5.46 -10.44
C MET A 95 -10.17 4.42 -9.41
N ARG A 96 -8.93 4.55 -8.93
CA ARG A 96 -8.41 3.78 -7.82
C ARG A 96 -8.11 4.66 -6.62
N PHE A 97 -8.56 4.21 -5.45
CA PHE A 97 -8.14 4.72 -4.15
C PHE A 97 -7.01 3.85 -3.64
N ASN A 98 -5.94 4.45 -3.19
CA ASN A 98 -4.80 3.73 -2.64
C ASN A 98 -4.41 4.36 -1.30
N SER A 99 -4.03 3.53 -0.33
CA SER A 99 -3.30 4.05 0.83
C SER A 99 -1.92 4.58 0.39
N ARG A 100 -1.43 5.61 1.09
CA ARG A 100 -0.08 6.13 0.89
C ARG A 100 0.95 5.09 1.32
N ASP A 101 0.70 4.47 2.46
CA ASP A 101 1.62 3.54 3.09
C ASP A 101 1.33 2.10 2.68
N TYR A 102 2.33 1.25 2.80
CA TYR A 102 2.28 -0.19 2.61
C TYR A 102 2.02 -0.89 3.93
N GLY A 103 1.52 -2.12 3.87
CA GLY A 103 1.41 -2.97 5.05
C GLY A 103 -0.01 -3.23 5.48
N SER A 104 -0.16 -4.13 6.44
CA SER A 104 -1.45 -4.58 6.96
C SER A 104 -2.20 -3.50 7.77
N ASP A 105 -1.47 -2.53 8.32
CA ASP A 105 -2.04 -1.40 9.06
C ASP A 105 -2.54 -0.30 8.13
N ALA A 106 -2.05 -0.24 6.90
CA ALA A 106 -2.57 0.64 5.88
C ALA A 106 -3.93 0.15 5.39
N PHE A 107 -4.92 1.01 5.36
CA PHE A 107 -6.26 0.67 4.88
C PHE A 107 -6.91 1.78 4.06
N VAL A 108 -7.88 1.41 3.26
CA VAL A 108 -8.78 2.31 2.54
C VAL A 108 -10.20 1.90 2.84
N SER A 109 -11.01 2.82 3.33
CA SER A 109 -12.45 2.65 3.51
C SER A 109 -13.20 3.78 2.83
N VAL A 110 -14.15 3.44 1.97
CA VAL A 110 -14.99 4.42 1.27
C VAL A 110 -16.45 4.03 1.40
N ALA A 111 -17.19 4.82 2.14
CA ALA A 111 -18.62 4.64 2.35
C ALA A 111 -19.43 5.69 1.62
N LYS A 112 -20.58 5.30 1.09
CA LYS A 112 -21.59 6.23 0.56
C LYS A 112 -22.46 6.76 1.69
N ILE A 113 -22.70 8.04 1.72
CA ILE A 113 -23.71 8.63 2.61
C ILE A 113 -25.00 8.78 1.80
N PRO A 114 -26.13 8.08 2.17
CA PRO A 114 -27.39 8.10 1.41
C PRO A 114 -27.98 9.51 1.24
N PRO A 115 -28.75 9.75 0.17
CA PRO A 115 -29.40 8.84 -0.79
C PRO A 115 -28.61 8.76 -2.11
N PHE A 116 -28.14 7.54 -2.53
CA PHE A 116 -27.43 7.46 -3.79
C PHE A 116 -27.65 6.24 -4.63
N SER A 117 -27.58 6.51 -5.91
CA SER A 117 -27.34 5.71 -7.07
C SER A 117 -25.97 4.97 -7.05
N SER A 118 -25.78 4.15 -8.02
CA SER A 118 -24.70 3.20 -8.30
C SER A 118 -23.24 3.70 -8.15
N PHE A 119 -22.74 3.78 -6.94
CA PHE A 119 -21.31 3.86 -6.68
C PHE A 119 -20.86 2.51 -6.09
N THR A 120 -20.27 1.66 -6.90
CA THR A 120 -19.81 0.34 -6.49
C THR A 120 -18.30 0.30 -6.55
N LEU A 121 -17.69 -0.15 -5.47
CA LEU A 121 -16.26 -0.33 -5.35
C LEU A 121 -15.93 -1.81 -5.38
N VAL A 122 -14.74 -2.12 -5.89
CA VAL A 122 -14.17 -3.45 -5.92
C VAL A 122 -12.77 -3.44 -5.32
N ASN A 123 -12.44 -4.51 -4.63
CA ASN A 123 -11.08 -4.74 -4.12
C ASN A 123 -10.17 -5.32 -5.23
N ARG A 124 -8.90 -5.60 -4.91
CA ARG A 124 -7.93 -6.19 -5.86
C ARG A 124 -8.35 -7.54 -6.44
N ALA A 125 -9.18 -8.29 -5.72
CA ALA A 125 -9.72 -9.58 -6.17
C ALA A 125 -10.96 -9.43 -7.08
N GLY A 126 -11.41 -8.19 -7.35
CA GLY A 126 -12.61 -7.91 -8.14
C GLY A 126 -13.92 -8.11 -7.38
N GLN A 127 -13.87 -8.31 -6.06
CA GLN A 127 -15.05 -8.46 -5.22
C GLN A 127 -15.57 -7.09 -4.78
N THR A 128 -16.89 -6.94 -4.71
CA THR A 128 -17.49 -5.71 -4.16
C THR A 128 -17.12 -5.56 -2.69
N ASP A 129 -16.51 -4.42 -2.38
CA ASP A 129 -16.02 -4.12 -1.06
C ASP A 129 -16.00 -2.60 -0.82
N THR A 130 -16.14 -2.17 0.41
CA THR A 130 -16.04 -0.77 0.83
C THR A 130 -14.84 -0.52 1.74
N HIS A 131 -14.14 -1.58 2.12
CA HIS A 131 -12.96 -1.52 2.99
C HIS A 131 -11.94 -2.56 2.54
N THR A 132 -10.66 -2.19 2.56
CA THR A 132 -9.57 -3.11 2.28
C THR A 132 -8.32 -2.69 3.04
N ASN A 133 -7.51 -3.66 3.43
CA ASN A 133 -6.19 -3.44 4.01
C ASN A 133 -5.10 -3.68 2.96
N GLY A 134 -3.95 -3.11 3.22
CA GLY A 134 -2.73 -3.49 2.54
C GLY A 134 -2.18 -4.81 3.07
N ARG A 135 -0.92 -5.10 2.79
CA ARG A 135 -0.26 -6.33 3.22
C ARG A 135 1.21 -6.08 3.45
N ASP A 136 1.74 -6.66 4.53
CA ASP A 136 3.17 -6.66 4.83
C ASP A 136 3.95 -7.55 3.88
N ALA A 137 5.22 -7.27 3.74
CA ALA A 137 6.14 -8.16 3.07
C ALA A 137 6.32 -9.46 3.89
N VAL A 138 6.64 -10.55 3.22
CA VAL A 138 7.08 -11.78 3.86
C VAL A 138 8.49 -12.08 3.38
N ALA A 139 9.43 -12.09 4.31
CA ALA A 139 10.83 -12.27 3.98
C ALA A 139 11.56 -13.12 5.03
N THR A 140 12.70 -13.67 4.61
CA THR A 140 13.64 -14.33 5.52
C THR A 140 14.98 -13.61 5.47
N VAL A 141 15.69 -13.64 6.59
CA VAL A 141 17.09 -13.20 6.69
C VAL A 141 17.93 -14.39 7.08
N ASN A 142 18.89 -14.75 6.24
CA ASN A 142 19.70 -15.98 6.38
C ASN A 142 18.84 -17.24 6.58
N GLY A 143 17.70 -17.34 5.86
CA GLY A 143 16.77 -18.46 5.93
C GLY A 143 15.84 -18.47 7.16
N ILE A 144 15.90 -17.47 8.03
CA ILE A 144 15.04 -17.34 9.22
C ILE A 144 14.02 -16.22 8.97
N ALA A 145 12.76 -16.46 9.33
CA ALA A 145 11.70 -15.49 9.14
C ALA A 145 11.99 -14.13 9.83
N ALA A 146 11.86 -13.04 9.10
CA ALA A 146 11.90 -11.70 9.62
C ALA A 146 10.48 -11.22 9.94
N THR A 147 10.37 -10.28 10.89
CA THR A 147 9.12 -9.55 11.13
C THR A 147 9.05 -8.39 10.16
N ALA A 148 7.90 -8.22 9.50
CA ALA A 148 7.69 -7.14 8.55
C ALA A 148 6.55 -6.22 9.02
N ASP A 149 6.73 -4.94 8.76
CA ASP A 149 5.71 -3.89 8.83
C ASP A 149 5.79 -3.10 7.53
N GLY A 150 4.85 -3.33 6.65
CA GLY A 150 4.89 -2.82 5.28
C GLY A 150 6.15 -3.24 4.54
N LEU A 151 7.00 -2.27 4.24
CA LEU A 151 8.30 -2.44 3.58
C LEU A 151 9.47 -2.56 4.55
N GLU A 152 9.25 -2.39 5.84
CA GLU A 152 10.28 -2.47 6.86
C GLU A 152 10.38 -3.90 7.39
N LEU A 153 11.57 -4.47 7.33
CA LEU A 153 11.87 -5.79 7.85
C LEU A 153 12.75 -5.66 9.07
N SER A 154 12.36 -6.24 10.17
CA SER A 154 13.19 -6.35 11.37
C SER A 154 13.58 -7.80 11.62
N PHE A 155 14.87 -8.00 11.85
CA PHE A 155 15.44 -9.31 12.16
C PHE A 155 16.34 -9.21 13.39
N SER A 156 16.16 -10.14 14.32
CA SER A 156 16.97 -10.21 15.53
C SER A 156 17.34 -11.64 15.85
N SER A 157 18.64 -11.90 15.97
CA SER A 157 19.20 -13.16 16.41
C SER A 157 20.30 -12.92 17.49
N SER A 158 20.90 -13.98 18.02
CA SER A 158 22.01 -13.86 18.96
C SER A 158 23.28 -13.25 18.36
N LEU A 159 23.41 -13.26 17.03
CA LEU A 159 24.60 -12.81 16.31
C LEU A 159 24.36 -11.51 15.52
N LEU A 160 23.12 -11.26 15.06
CA LEU A 160 22.80 -10.19 14.15
C LEU A 160 21.46 -9.54 14.53
N LYS A 161 21.45 -8.21 14.64
CA LYS A 161 20.22 -7.43 14.69
C LYS A 161 20.27 -6.42 13.55
N VAL A 162 19.32 -6.50 12.62
CA VAL A 162 19.28 -5.69 11.41
C VAL A 162 17.86 -5.26 11.10
N GLU A 163 17.72 -4.04 10.64
CA GLU A 163 16.51 -3.49 10.02
C GLU A 163 16.80 -3.23 8.55
N VAL A 164 15.89 -3.65 7.70
CA VAL A 164 16.02 -3.55 6.24
C VAL A 164 14.78 -2.88 5.68
N VAL A 165 14.94 -1.81 4.94
CA VAL A 165 13.85 -1.16 4.23
C VAL A 165 13.87 -1.63 2.78
N LEU A 166 12.78 -2.24 2.35
CA LEU A 166 12.58 -2.68 0.98
C LEU A 166 12.25 -1.49 0.08
N ALA A 167 12.79 -1.48 -1.13
CA ALA A 167 12.38 -0.46 -2.11
C ALA A 167 10.93 -0.65 -2.53
N THR A 168 10.23 0.44 -2.84
CA THR A 168 8.82 0.43 -3.29
C THR A 168 8.57 -0.45 -4.52
N ALA A 169 9.59 -0.71 -5.33
CA ALA A 169 9.52 -1.66 -6.45
C ALA A 169 9.15 -3.10 -5.98
N PHE A 170 9.44 -3.47 -4.74
CA PHE A 170 9.01 -4.72 -4.12
C PHE A 170 7.55 -4.67 -3.63
N GLY A 171 6.96 -3.47 -3.53
CA GLY A 171 5.56 -3.29 -3.16
C GLY A 171 4.56 -3.49 -4.30
N ASN A 172 4.98 -3.50 -5.56
CA ASN A 172 4.07 -3.42 -6.70
C ASN A 172 4.02 -4.66 -7.59
N GLY A 173 4.72 -5.72 -7.29
CA GLY A 173 4.74 -6.90 -8.15
C GLY A 173 5.22 -8.17 -7.47
N SER A 174 4.76 -9.29 -7.95
CA SER A 174 5.32 -10.60 -7.68
C SER A 174 6.68 -10.67 -8.40
N LEU A 175 7.72 -10.24 -7.75
CA LEU A 175 9.08 -10.42 -8.20
C LEU A 175 9.80 -11.24 -7.13
N GLY A 176 10.00 -12.53 -7.40
CA GLY A 176 10.99 -13.31 -6.68
C GLY A 176 12.36 -12.70 -7.00
N LEU A 177 12.92 -11.96 -6.09
CA LEU A 177 14.27 -11.42 -6.19
C LEU A 177 15.04 -11.83 -4.95
N THR A 178 15.97 -12.72 -5.15
CA THR A 178 17.07 -12.97 -4.22
C THR A 178 18.06 -11.81 -4.36
N GLY A 179 18.13 -10.94 -3.38
CA GLY A 179 19.11 -9.86 -3.34
C GLY A 179 20.25 -10.25 -2.40
N THR A 180 21.42 -10.52 -2.96
CA THR A 180 22.66 -10.58 -2.18
C THR A 180 23.07 -9.14 -1.90
N THR A 181 23.00 -8.68 -0.65
CA THR A 181 23.60 -7.40 -0.28
C THR A 181 25.11 -7.57 -0.28
N GLY A 182 25.74 -6.88 -1.20
CA GLY A 182 27.18 -6.92 -1.38
C GLY A 182 27.97 -6.43 -0.17
N THR A 183 29.17 -6.91 -0.13
CA THR A 183 30.32 -6.54 0.71
C THR A 183 30.50 -5.06 0.95
#